data_6d6b97bfd24dd2e50cee0b8ab0c0a119
#
_entry.id   6d6b97bfd24dd2e50cee0b8ab0c0a119
#
_cell.length_a   1.000
_cell.length_b   1.000
_cell.length_c   1.000
_cell.angle_alpha   90.00
_cell.angle_beta   90.00
_cell.angle_gamma   90.00
#
_symmetry.space_group_name_H-M   'P 1'
#
loop_
_entity.id
_entity.type
_entity.pdbx_description
1 polymer ?
#
loop_
_entity_poly.entity_id
_entity_poly.type
_entity_poly.pdbx_seq_one_letter_code
_entity_poly.pdbx_strand_id
1 'polypeptide(L)'
;MGLYATCLSNGPPVLRDATVDSTLVSELQERIEEKRETITVVPGEGNVLGVWGYLGDLYAFRNKTGNVTAGMYKATSSGWTEIDLGLALNFDGTTGNGEMVIGSLLTGAGGAQGTVAGLTYYGNWDVGAEGTVVLSDVTGTFVTDETLSTPTISFDAGTVEILQGDTITGSTSGKTAVVKIITIASGGWATDDAAGYLSITGNTGTWTDGESILVYGAARADVDGATEPSSKTLAYAYGTQYAQTLQPGGKYDFVNFNFEGEEGIQTMYGANGIDNSFEFDGTNFTKIRTGITSADTPSYVEAYKNHLFLGYTNGSLISSSLQLPTIMSTTMGSTELIVGEGVTGLNVESKDSLAVFARNTTYILYGKSRDDWNLTTFYTGSGAVDGTVQKIHTTIFLDDRGLTSLGSTLNYGDFKQSIISEKVDPLIQKYKARIKTALRVREKNQYRLYFDDKTGIAMTFINGKNEGIMPFTMLDQIICACSTEDSNGDEVLYGGFDDGYVRRLDSGTSYDGGSVAAFVRLAYFHYGTPQLKKRFREILLELTADTSTTLNIYPDFNYGDGTVPTSTAYDITVTDDEWNVDDVSNSSLGIAVVDKARARIQGVGENMGILIKNTSIYDKPVTLQGAVIQYSDRGLKR
;
A
#
# COMPACT_ATOMS: atom_id res chain seq x y z
N MET A 1 -8.71 12.38 -10.22
CA MET A 1 -7.38 12.20 -10.87
C MET A 1 -6.46 13.26 -10.32
N GLY A 2 -5.62 12.88 -9.35
CA GLY A 2 -4.64 13.81 -8.78
C GLY A 2 -3.62 14.22 -9.84
N LEU A 3 -3.16 15.45 -9.76
CA LEU A 3 -2.00 15.91 -10.54
C LEU A 3 -0.76 15.25 -9.94
N TYR A 4 -0.42 14.08 -10.44
CA TYR A 4 0.87 13.48 -10.18
C TYR A 4 1.91 14.21 -11.04
N ALA A 5 3.18 14.21 -10.62
CA ALA A 5 4.29 14.61 -11.47
C ALA A 5 4.41 13.63 -12.64
N THR A 6 3.43 13.62 -13.51
CA THR A 6 3.54 12.95 -14.79
C THR A 6 4.39 13.84 -15.66
N CYS A 7 5.55 13.35 -16.02
CA CYS A 7 6.33 13.98 -17.05
C CYS A 7 5.48 14.10 -18.30
N LEU A 8 5.35 15.30 -18.83
CA LEU A 8 4.78 15.52 -20.16
C LEU A 8 5.78 14.99 -21.19
N SER A 9 5.86 13.66 -21.31
CA SER A 9 6.79 12.99 -22.20
C SER A 9 6.40 13.07 -23.68
N ASN A 10 5.23 13.58 -23.97
CA ASN A 10 4.76 13.72 -25.34
C ASN A 10 4.99 15.18 -25.83
N GLY A 11 6.25 15.61 -25.84
CA GLY A 11 6.62 16.69 -26.74
C GLY A 11 6.28 16.26 -28.17
N PRO A 12 5.68 17.13 -28.99
CA PRO A 12 5.38 16.75 -30.36
C PRO A 12 6.64 16.26 -31.07
N PRO A 13 6.55 15.28 -31.99
CA PRO A 13 7.69 14.74 -32.75
C PRO A 13 8.51 15.81 -33.49
N VAL A 14 7.95 16.97 -33.65
CA VAL A 14 8.59 18.18 -34.24
C VAL A 14 9.87 18.63 -33.51
N LEU A 15 10.05 18.30 -32.22
CA LEU A 15 11.24 18.71 -31.45
C LEU A 15 12.52 17.92 -31.78
N ARG A 16 12.45 16.95 -32.67
CA ARG A 16 13.60 16.13 -33.07
C ARG A 16 14.26 16.53 -34.38
N ASP A 17 13.61 17.42 -35.11
CA ASP A 17 14.18 17.94 -36.34
C ASP A 17 15.25 19.00 -36.00
N ALA A 18 16.43 18.85 -36.58
CA ALA A 18 17.53 19.81 -36.42
C ALA A 18 17.19 21.23 -36.93
N THR A 19 16.03 21.39 -37.53
CA THR A 19 15.48 22.66 -38.00
C THR A 19 14.50 23.31 -37.02
N VAL A 20 14.22 22.69 -35.88
CA VAL A 20 13.32 23.26 -34.86
C VAL A 20 13.96 24.53 -34.29
N ASP A 21 13.24 25.62 -34.39
CA ASP A 21 13.63 26.90 -33.84
C ASP A 21 13.90 26.78 -32.33
N SER A 22 15.06 27.21 -31.89
CA SER A 22 15.48 27.21 -30.49
C SER A 22 14.49 27.93 -29.57
N THR A 23 13.72 28.87 -30.13
CA THR A 23 12.63 29.59 -29.44
C THR A 23 11.49 28.64 -29.01
N LEU A 24 11.06 27.74 -29.90
CA LEU A 24 10.02 26.76 -29.59
C LEU A 24 10.45 25.75 -28.50
N VAL A 25 11.72 25.37 -28.51
CA VAL A 25 12.29 24.53 -27.46
C VAL A 25 12.28 25.23 -26.11
N SER A 26 12.68 26.53 -26.10
CA SER A 26 12.68 27.33 -24.89
C SER A 26 11.26 27.58 -24.36
N GLU A 27 10.31 27.91 -25.24
CA GLU A 27 8.90 28.07 -24.87
C GLU A 27 8.28 26.79 -24.29
N LEU A 28 8.65 25.62 -24.84
CA LEU A 28 8.16 24.38 -24.32
C LEU A 28 8.78 24.05 -22.96
N GLN A 29 10.08 24.31 -22.78
CA GLN A 29 10.76 24.16 -21.49
C GLN A 29 10.14 25.06 -20.43
N GLU A 30 9.88 26.32 -20.76
CA GLU A 30 9.21 27.29 -19.88
C GLU A 30 7.81 26.81 -19.48
N ARG A 31 7.00 26.30 -20.42
CA ARG A 31 5.68 25.71 -20.13
C ARG A 31 5.76 24.45 -19.27
N ILE A 32 6.79 23.64 -19.45
CA ILE A 32 7.03 22.47 -18.60
C ILE A 32 7.38 22.90 -17.18
N GLU A 33 8.24 23.92 -17.04
CA GLU A 33 8.61 24.48 -15.73
C GLU A 33 7.40 25.13 -15.04
N GLU A 34 6.64 25.96 -15.74
CA GLU A 34 5.38 26.52 -15.23
C GLU A 34 4.40 25.43 -14.77
N LYS A 35 4.30 24.33 -15.53
CA LYS A 35 3.44 23.21 -15.14
C LYS A 35 3.98 22.48 -13.91
N ARG A 36 5.29 22.33 -13.79
CA ARG A 36 5.95 21.74 -12.61
C ARG A 36 5.72 22.58 -11.36
N GLU A 37 5.78 23.90 -11.46
CA GLU A 37 5.49 24.80 -10.33
C GLU A 37 4.05 24.67 -9.81
N THR A 38 3.10 24.18 -10.62
CA THR A 38 1.73 23.90 -10.19
C THR A 38 1.58 22.58 -9.43
N ILE A 39 2.59 21.68 -9.46
CA ILE A 39 2.57 20.41 -8.75
C ILE A 39 3.05 20.64 -7.31
N THR A 40 2.18 20.36 -6.36
CA THR A 40 2.48 20.57 -4.95
C THR A 40 3.07 19.33 -4.29
N VAL A 41 4.04 19.54 -3.42
CA VAL A 41 4.49 18.50 -2.47
C VAL A 41 3.35 18.13 -1.53
N VAL A 42 3.42 16.94 -0.94
CA VAL A 42 2.57 16.61 0.22
C VAL A 42 2.83 17.66 1.30
N PRO A 43 1.82 18.34 1.87
CA PRO A 43 2.05 19.37 2.89
C PRO A 43 2.86 18.84 4.08
N GLY A 44 3.73 19.68 4.63
CA GLY A 44 4.58 19.32 5.76
C GLY A 44 6.06 19.40 5.44
N GLU A 45 6.88 18.68 6.21
CA GLU A 45 8.34 18.66 6.07
C GLU A 45 8.93 17.26 6.17
N GLY A 46 10.19 17.12 5.71
CA GLY A 46 10.88 15.83 5.66
C GLY A 46 10.35 14.89 4.57
N ASN A 47 10.59 13.62 4.75
CA ASN A 47 10.24 12.56 3.79
C ASN A 47 8.74 12.28 3.75
N VAL A 48 8.26 11.72 2.65
CA VAL A 48 6.97 11.02 2.63
C VAL A 48 7.14 9.68 3.35
N LEU A 49 6.35 9.46 4.40
CA LEU A 49 6.49 8.31 5.31
C LEU A 49 5.74 7.07 4.83
N GLY A 50 4.62 7.27 4.16
CA GLY A 50 3.77 6.22 3.62
C GLY A 50 2.96 6.72 2.43
N VAL A 51 2.71 5.84 1.47
CA VAL A 51 1.83 6.09 0.31
C VAL A 51 0.99 4.85 0.08
N TRP A 52 -0.32 5.03 -0.09
CA TRP A 52 -1.24 3.91 -0.30
C TRP A 52 -2.45 4.28 -1.14
N GLY A 53 -2.90 3.34 -1.98
CA GLY A 53 -4.12 3.46 -2.77
C GLY A 53 -5.31 2.85 -2.05
N TYR A 54 -6.41 3.59 -1.95
CA TYR A 54 -7.63 3.13 -1.32
C TYR A 54 -8.86 3.70 -2.04
N LEU A 55 -9.77 2.83 -2.47
CA LEU A 55 -10.99 3.16 -3.23
C LEU A 55 -10.76 4.08 -4.45
N GLY A 56 -9.65 3.85 -5.16
CA GLY A 56 -9.28 4.64 -6.34
C GLY A 56 -8.64 6.00 -6.03
N ASP A 57 -8.54 6.38 -4.77
CA ASP A 57 -7.83 7.56 -4.30
C ASP A 57 -6.43 7.21 -3.78
N LEU A 58 -5.52 8.19 -3.83
CA LEU A 58 -4.18 8.04 -3.28
C LEU A 58 -4.05 8.82 -1.99
N TYR A 59 -3.49 8.19 -0.97
CA TYR A 59 -3.21 8.78 0.33
C TYR A 59 -1.72 8.80 0.61
N ALA A 60 -1.26 9.86 1.28
CA ALA A 60 0.13 10.02 1.68
C ALA A 60 0.23 10.47 3.15
N PHE A 61 1.28 10.03 3.81
CA PHE A 61 1.58 10.38 5.20
C PHE A 61 2.89 11.15 5.25
N ARG A 62 2.90 12.30 5.93
CA ARG A 62 4.09 13.15 6.08
C ARG A 62 4.05 13.89 7.40
N ASN A 63 5.22 14.21 7.96
CA ASN A 63 5.28 15.06 9.13
C ASN A 63 4.77 16.46 8.83
N LYS A 64 3.97 17.02 9.75
CA LYS A 64 3.57 18.43 9.67
C LYS A 64 4.76 19.34 9.97
N THR A 65 4.67 20.60 9.57
CA THR A 65 5.70 21.60 9.82
C THR A 65 6.03 21.68 11.32
N GLY A 66 7.30 21.64 11.66
CA GLY A 66 7.79 21.58 13.04
C GLY A 66 7.97 20.18 13.60
N ASN A 67 7.68 19.11 12.84
CA ASN A 67 7.87 17.70 13.23
C ASN A 67 7.24 17.30 14.58
N VAL A 68 6.14 17.93 14.97
CA VAL A 68 5.44 17.63 16.22
C VAL A 68 4.41 16.51 16.03
N THR A 69 3.77 16.50 14.87
CA THR A 69 2.77 15.49 14.47
C THR A 69 2.96 15.12 13.00
N ALA A 70 2.40 14.00 12.58
CA ALA A 70 2.23 13.66 11.17
C ALA A 70 0.79 13.95 10.71
N GLY A 71 0.59 14.10 9.41
CA GLY A 71 -0.70 14.25 8.76
C GLY A 71 -0.95 13.14 7.75
N MET A 72 -2.20 12.83 7.54
CA MET A 72 -2.70 12.00 6.45
C MET A 72 -3.31 12.93 5.39
N TYR A 73 -2.93 12.74 4.14
CA TYR A 73 -3.34 13.61 3.04
C TYR A 73 -3.91 12.78 1.90
N LYS A 74 -5.01 13.25 1.33
CA LYS A 74 -5.64 12.68 0.13
C LYS A 74 -5.24 13.49 -1.10
N ALA A 75 -4.84 12.80 -2.16
CA ALA A 75 -4.55 13.43 -3.44
C ALA A 75 -5.83 13.95 -4.11
N THR A 76 -5.78 15.15 -4.66
CA THR A 76 -6.87 15.78 -5.41
C THR A 76 -6.38 16.30 -6.75
N SER A 77 -7.27 16.77 -7.59
CA SER A 77 -6.91 17.41 -8.87
C SER A 77 -6.12 18.72 -8.72
N SER A 78 -6.17 19.33 -7.53
CA SER A 78 -5.50 20.61 -7.22
C SER A 78 -4.34 20.48 -6.24
N GLY A 79 -3.95 19.26 -5.86
CA GLY A 79 -2.89 19.00 -4.90
C GLY A 79 -3.31 18.01 -3.80
N TRP A 80 -3.02 18.36 -2.55
CA TRP A 80 -3.27 17.49 -1.39
C TRP A 80 -4.23 18.13 -0.40
N THR A 81 -5.18 17.37 0.09
CA THR A 81 -6.10 17.78 1.15
C THR A 81 -5.81 16.97 2.40
N GLU A 82 -5.63 17.64 3.51
CA GLU A 82 -5.45 16.97 4.81
C GLU A 82 -6.75 16.30 5.23
N ILE A 83 -6.64 15.08 5.74
CA ILE A 83 -7.75 14.33 6.35
C ILE A 83 -7.86 14.75 7.82
N ASP A 84 -9.03 15.18 8.23
CA ASP A 84 -9.35 15.36 9.64
C ASP A 84 -9.48 13.97 10.28
N LEU A 85 -8.66 13.71 11.30
CA LEU A 85 -8.68 12.43 12.00
C LEU A 85 -9.83 12.33 13.03
N GLY A 86 -10.58 13.41 13.22
CA GLY A 86 -11.75 13.46 14.08
C GLY A 86 -11.46 13.60 15.57
N LEU A 87 -12.53 13.65 16.36
CA LEU A 87 -12.49 13.69 17.81
C LEU A 87 -12.64 12.29 18.38
N ALA A 88 -11.88 12.00 19.43
CA ALA A 88 -11.92 10.73 20.12
C ALA A 88 -12.12 10.94 21.64
N LEU A 89 -12.68 9.92 22.28
CA LEU A 89 -12.88 9.84 23.72
C LEU A 89 -12.51 8.44 24.19
N ASN A 90 -11.61 8.34 25.16
CA ASN A 90 -11.36 7.07 25.82
C ASN A 90 -12.47 6.75 26.81
N PHE A 91 -12.77 5.48 26.99
CA PHE A 91 -13.81 5.05 27.92
C PHE A 91 -13.41 3.79 28.68
N ASP A 92 -14.07 3.61 29.82
CA ASP A 92 -14.07 2.40 30.64
C ASP A 92 -15.53 1.94 30.77
N GLY A 93 -15.85 0.76 30.23
CA GLY A 93 -17.19 0.21 30.15
C GLY A 93 -17.71 -0.27 31.49
N THR A 94 -19.02 -0.12 31.73
CA THR A 94 -19.68 -0.66 32.90
C THR A 94 -20.13 -2.11 32.67
N THR A 95 -20.01 -2.95 33.68
CA THR A 95 -20.41 -4.36 33.59
C THR A 95 -21.93 -4.53 33.40
N GLY A 96 -22.31 -5.34 32.41
CA GLY A 96 -23.68 -5.81 32.20
C GLY A 96 -24.70 -4.75 31.75
N ASN A 97 -24.26 -3.59 31.32
CA ASN A 97 -25.15 -2.48 30.94
C ASN A 97 -25.34 -2.28 29.43
N GLY A 98 -24.79 -3.15 28.60
CA GLY A 98 -24.85 -3.07 27.15
C GLY A 98 -23.61 -2.49 26.53
N GLU A 99 -23.57 -2.47 25.21
CA GLU A 99 -22.42 -2.12 24.38
C GLU A 99 -22.63 -0.80 23.67
N MET A 100 -21.53 -0.09 23.37
CA MET A 100 -21.55 1.00 22.38
C MET A 100 -21.59 0.39 20.97
N VAL A 101 -22.33 1.04 20.08
CA VAL A 101 -22.42 0.62 18.67
C VAL A 101 -22.26 1.82 17.75
N ILE A 102 -21.56 1.61 16.62
CA ILE A 102 -21.38 2.62 15.57
C ILE A 102 -22.74 3.12 15.08
N GLY A 103 -22.87 4.44 14.96
CA GLY A 103 -24.09 5.15 14.57
C GLY A 103 -25.07 5.40 15.72
N SER A 104 -24.80 4.97 16.97
CA SER A 104 -25.61 5.34 18.13
C SER A 104 -25.26 6.73 18.66
N LEU A 105 -26.23 7.38 19.28
CA LEU A 105 -26.02 8.64 19.98
C LEU A 105 -25.38 8.36 21.34
N LEU A 106 -24.27 8.99 21.64
CA LEU A 106 -23.64 8.99 22.95
C LEU A 106 -23.92 10.32 23.67
N THR A 107 -24.33 10.27 24.92
CA THR A 107 -24.61 11.43 25.75
C THR A 107 -23.80 11.38 27.04
N GLY A 108 -23.06 12.45 27.34
CA GLY A 108 -22.36 12.63 28.60
C GLY A 108 -23.30 13.23 29.68
N ALA A 109 -23.03 12.92 30.94
CA ALA A 109 -23.80 13.47 32.06
C ALA A 109 -23.78 15.00 32.11
N GLY A 110 -22.74 15.63 31.59
CA GLY A 110 -22.62 17.09 31.44
C GLY A 110 -23.46 17.69 30.32
N GLY A 111 -24.17 16.86 29.54
CA GLY A 111 -25.01 17.29 28.41
C GLY A 111 -24.29 17.33 27.08
N ALA A 112 -23.02 16.89 27.00
CA ALA A 112 -22.32 16.68 25.75
C ALA A 112 -23.00 15.54 24.96
N GLN A 113 -23.02 15.66 23.64
CA GLN A 113 -23.59 14.64 22.76
C GLN A 113 -22.68 14.46 21.54
N GLY A 114 -22.65 13.24 20.99
CA GLY A 114 -21.94 12.91 19.76
C GLY A 114 -22.42 11.57 19.20
N THR A 115 -22.30 11.38 17.91
CA THR A 115 -22.60 10.11 17.27
C THR A 115 -21.34 9.25 17.27
N VAL A 116 -21.46 7.99 17.64
CA VAL A 116 -20.36 7.00 17.57
C VAL A 116 -20.04 6.75 16.10
N ALA A 117 -18.92 7.29 15.61
CA ALA A 117 -18.47 7.17 14.22
C ALA A 117 -17.46 6.02 14.04
N GLY A 118 -16.71 5.70 15.10
CA GLY A 118 -15.77 4.58 15.12
C GLY A 118 -15.62 4.08 16.54
N LEU A 119 -15.32 2.80 16.71
CA LEU A 119 -15.21 2.15 18.01
C LEU A 119 -14.07 1.14 18.00
N THR A 120 -13.21 1.23 18.99
CA THR A 120 -12.20 0.21 19.30
C THR A 120 -12.22 -0.11 20.78
N TYR A 121 -12.16 -1.37 21.12
CA TYR A 121 -12.04 -1.78 22.52
C TYR A 121 -11.34 -3.13 22.66
N TYR A 122 -10.84 -3.36 23.87
CA TYR A 122 -10.32 -4.64 24.33
C TYR A 122 -11.06 -5.08 25.60
N GLY A 123 -10.95 -6.36 25.94
CA GLY A 123 -11.74 -6.92 27.03
C GLY A 123 -13.15 -7.33 26.62
N ASN A 124 -14.08 -7.30 27.55
CA ASN A 124 -15.46 -7.76 27.36
C ASN A 124 -16.42 -6.85 28.13
N TRP A 125 -17.51 -6.44 27.52
CA TRP A 125 -18.55 -5.60 28.13
C TRP A 125 -19.17 -6.21 29.40
N ASP A 126 -19.21 -7.54 29.51
CA ASP A 126 -19.72 -8.22 30.70
C ASP A 126 -18.87 -8.01 31.96
N VAL A 127 -17.59 -7.70 31.78
CA VAL A 127 -16.61 -7.51 32.88
C VAL A 127 -15.94 -6.13 32.85
N GLY A 128 -16.36 -5.25 31.95
CA GLY A 128 -15.78 -3.94 31.72
C GLY A 128 -14.83 -3.91 30.52
N ALA A 129 -15.28 -3.37 29.37
CA ALA A 129 -14.46 -3.15 28.20
C ALA A 129 -13.80 -1.77 28.30
N GLU A 130 -12.53 -1.68 27.93
CA GLU A 130 -11.83 -0.40 27.82
C GLU A 130 -11.51 -0.10 26.36
N GLY A 131 -11.63 1.17 25.97
CA GLY A 131 -11.41 1.49 24.56
C GLY A 131 -11.40 2.98 24.25
N THR A 132 -11.64 3.24 22.97
CA THR A 132 -11.75 4.60 22.42
C THR A 132 -12.93 4.63 21.46
N VAL A 133 -13.76 5.66 21.60
CA VAL A 133 -14.82 5.97 20.65
C VAL A 133 -14.41 7.19 19.83
N VAL A 134 -14.61 7.12 18.53
CA VAL A 134 -14.50 8.26 17.60
C VAL A 134 -15.88 8.87 17.46
N LEU A 135 -15.98 10.19 17.59
CA LEU A 135 -17.23 10.91 17.64
C LEU A 135 -17.38 11.85 16.46
N SER A 136 -18.54 11.81 15.82
CA SER A 136 -19.00 12.82 14.85
C SER A 136 -20.16 13.65 15.45
N ASP A 137 -20.47 14.77 14.80
CA ASP A 137 -21.57 15.67 15.16
C ASP A 137 -21.59 16.07 16.65
N VAL A 138 -20.41 16.33 17.20
CA VAL A 138 -20.22 16.59 18.62
C VAL A 138 -20.77 17.95 19.01
N THR A 139 -21.60 17.98 20.05
CA THR A 139 -22.08 19.19 20.72
C THR A 139 -21.69 19.15 22.19
N GLY A 140 -21.11 20.23 22.71
CA GLY A 140 -20.52 20.27 24.04
C GLY A 140 -19.16 19.60 24.13
N THR A 141 -18.71 19.30 25.33
CA THR A 141 -17.42 18.70 25.62
C THR A 141 -17.59 17.58 26.63
N PHE A 142 -17.19 16.37 26.25
CA PHE A 142 -17.11 15.23 27.16
C PHE A 142 -15.90 15.41 28.09
N VAL A 143 -16.14 15.20 29.38
CA VAL A 143 -15.12 15.41 30.42
C VAL A 143 -14.83 14.12 31.19
N THR A 144 -13.69 14.10 31.86
CA THR A 144 -13.25 12.96 32.68
C THR A 144 -14.29 12.54 33.70
N ASP A 145 -14.43 11.22 33.91
CA ASP A 145 -15.25 10.56 34.90
C ASP A 145 -16.77 10.78 34.77
N GLU A 146 -17.23 11.41 33.68
CA GLU A 146 -18.68 11.49 33.45
C GLU A 146 -19.22 10.16 32.89
N THR A 147 -20.50 9.89 33.23
CA THR A 147 -21.21 8.74 32.67
C THR A 147 -21.52 8.96 31.19
N LEU A 148 -21.26 7.97 30.40
CA LEU A 148 -21.57 7.90 28.97
C LEU A 148 -22.79 7.00 28.80
N SER A 149 -23.84 7.53 28.19
CA SER A 149 -25.12 6.84 28.05
C SER A 149 -25.68 6.97 26.64
N THR A 150 -26.54 6.04 26.27
CA THR A 150 -27.31 6.07 25.03
C THR A 150 -28.79 6.14 25.31
N PRO A 151 -29.62 6.87 24.52
CA PRO A 151 -31.04 6.85 24.65
C PRO A 151 -31.60 5.47 24.31
N THR A 152 -32.51 4.97 25.13
CA THR A 152 -33.15 3.66 24.97
C THR A 152 -34.63 3.76 25.11
N ILE A 153 -35.38 2.86 24.49
CA ILE A 153 -36.79 2.60 24.71
C ILE A 153 -36.91 1.22 25.32
N SER A 154 -37.42 1.13 26.53
CA SER A 154 -37.77 -0.15 27.13
C SER A 154 -39.03 -0.70 26.48
N PHE A 155 -39.10 -2.01 26.31
CA PHE A 155 -40.26 -2.66 25.72
C PHE A 155 -40.56 -4.00 26.40
N ASP A 156 -41.82 -4.39 26.32
CA ASP A 156 -42.30 -5.72 26.68
C ASP A 156 -43.30 -6.26 25.63
N ALA A 157 -43.90 -7.40 25.91
CA ALA A 157 -44.89 -8.04 25.07
C ALA A 157 -44.46 -8.18 23.59
N GLY A 158 -43.17 -8.38 23.35
CA GLY A 158 -42.62 -8.50 22.00
C GLY A 158 -43.09 -9.79 21.32
N THR A 159 -43.77 -9.66 20.17
CA THR A 159 -44.40 -10.76 19.43
C THR A 159 -43.68 -11.04 18.09
N VAL A 160 -43.06 -10.05 17.50
CA VAL A 160 -42.34 -10.19 16.24
C VAL A 160 -41.04 -9.41 16.33
N GLU A 161 -39.97 -10.04 15.92
CA GLU A 161 -38.63 -9.48 16.01
C GLU A 161 -38.51 -8.10 15.35
N ILE A 162 -37.96 -7.16 16.11
CA ILE A 162 -37.51 -5.87 15.62
C ILE A 162 -36.04 -6.04 15.22
N LEU A 163 -35.65 -5.49 14.10
CA LEU A 163 -34.30 -5.64 13.57
C LEU A 163 -33.48 -4.36 13.73
N GLN A 164 -32.18 -4.49 13.80
CA GLN A 164 -31.25 -3.36 13.70
C GLN A 164 -31.50 -2.60 12.39
N GLY A 165 -31.58 -1.28 12.46
CA GLY A 165 -31.87 -0.43 11.31
C GLY A 165 -33.38 -0.16 11.10
N ASP A 166 -34.28 -0.87 11.77
CA ASP A 166 -35.70 -0.61 11.68
C ASP A 166 -36.04 0.81 12.17
N THR A 167 -36.90 1.49 11.41
CA THR A 167 -37.53 2.71 11.87
C THR A 167 -38.79 2.32 12.62
N ILE A 168 -38.80 2.59 13.93
CA ILE A 168 -39.93 2.34 14.81
C ILE A 168 -40.78 3.59 14.95
N THR A 169 -42.10 3.38 15.16
CA THR A 169 -43.07 4.47 15.36
C THR A 169 -44.00 4.13 16.51
N GLY A 170 -44.18 5.04 17.44
CA GLY A 170 -45.18 4.89 18.52
C GLY A 170 -46.61 5.02 17.98
N SER A 171 -47.46 4.06 18.30
CA SER A 171 -48.82 4.00 17.78
C SER A 171 -49.72 5.17 18.27
N THR A 172 -49.42 5.72 19.42
CA THR A 172 -50.18 6.81 20.05
C THR A 172 -49.45 8.15 19.96
N SER A 173 -48.18 8.14 20.30
CA SER A 173 -47.35 9.35 20.30
C SER A 173 -46.98 9.83 18.88
N GLY A 174 -46.99 8.92 17.88
CA GLY A 174 -46.52 9.20 16.53
C GLY A 174 -45.04 9.53 16.46
N LYS A 175 -44.29 9.27 17.53
CA LYS A 175 -42.84 9.51 17.55
C LYS A 175 -42.11 8.43 16.79
N THR A 176 -40.95 8.79 16.22
CA THR A 176 -40.12 7.88 15.43
C THR A 176 -38.72 7.83 16.00
N ALA A 177 -38.07 6.68 15.83
CA ALA A 177 -36.64 6.48 16.11
C ALA A 177 -36.11 5.36 15.23
N VAL A 178 -34.79 5.31 15.07
CA VAL A 178 -34.08 4.20 14.37
C VAL A 178 -33.42 3.32 15.42
N VAL A 179 -33.65 2.01 15.32
CA VAL A 179 -33.10 1.02 16.24
C VAL A 179 -31.64 0.72 15.86
N LYS A 180 -30.74 0.78 16.85
CA LYS A 180 -29.34 0.46 16.71
C LYS A 180 -28.94 -0.84 17.37
N ILE A 181 -29.47 -1.11 18.54
CA ILE A 181 -29.27 -2.35 19.30
C ILE A 181 -30.60 -2.82 19.87
N ILE A 182 -30.76 -4.13 19.88
CA ILE A 182 -31.86 -4.81 20.58
C ILE A 182 -31.27 -5.67 21.68
N THR A 183 -31.65 -5.42 22.92
CA THR A 183 -31.25 -6.26 24.06
C THR A 183 -32.48 -6.90 24.67
N ILE A 184 -32.52 -8.24 24.60
CA ILE A 184 -33.56 -9.03 25.26
C ILE A 184 -33.11 -9.30 26.72
N ALA A 185 -33.86 -8.85 27.67
CA ALA A 185 -33.62 -9.08 29.09
C ALA A 185 -34.37 -10.31 29.61
N SER A 186 -35.55 -10.61 29.04
CA SER A 186 -36.34 -11.78 29.37
C SER A 186 -37.29 -12.17 28.25
N GLY A 187 -37.78 -13.41 28.26
CA GLY A 187 -38.66 -13.92 27.22
C GLY A 187 -38.00 -14.10 25.87
N GLY A 188 -38.77 -14.14 24.82
CA GLY A 188 -38.27 -14.24 23.44
C GLY A 188 -39.34 -13.95 22.38
N TRP A 189 -38.92 -13.54 21.20
CA TRP A 189 -39.83 -13.25 20.08
C TRP A 189 -40.69 -14.46 19.67
N ALA A 190 -40.11 -15.66 19.78
CA ALA A 190 -40.80 -16.90 19.43
C ALA A 190 -41.86 -17.35 20.44
N THR A 191 -41.82 -16.79 21.64
CA THR A 191 -42.77 -17.06 22.75
C THR A 191 -43.74 -15.93 22.97
N ASP A 192 -43.72 -14.91 22.13
CA ASP A 192 -44.59 -13.72 22.19
C ASP A 192 -44.49 -12.93 23.50
N ASP A 193 -43.36 -13.01 24.18
CA ASP A 193 -43.11 -12.39 25.49
C ASP A 193 -41.75 -11.71 25.59
N ALA A 194 -41.14 -11.36 24.47
CA ALA A 194 -39.86 -10.68 24.49
C ALA A 194 -39.95 -9.33 25.23
N ALA A 195 -39.04 -9.11 26.16
CA ALA A 195 -38.92 -7.88 26.91
C ALA A 195 -37.47 -7.45 27.05
N GLY A 196 -37.24 -6.14 27.01
CA GLY A 196 -35.88 -5.62 27.04
C GLY A 196 -35.79 -4.13 26.74
N TYR A 197 -34.77 -3.72 26.00
CA TYR A 197 -34.64 -2.34 25.55
C TYR A 197 -34.07 -2.24 24.16
N LEU A 198 -34.45 -1.17 23.44
CA LEU A 198 -33.92 -0.78 22.14
C LEU A 198 -33.03 0.44 22.34
N SER A 199 -31.75 0.37 21.99
CA SER A 199 -30.91 1.56 21.84
C SER A 199 -31.28 2.25 20.53
N ILE A 200 -31.53 3.55 20.58
CA ILE A 200 -32.13 4.31 19.48
C ILE A 200 -31.31 5.53 19.09
N THR A 201 -31.49 5.98 17.86
CA THR A 201 -31.01 7.28 17.35
C THR A 201 -32.13 7.97 16.58
N GLY A 202 -31.99 9.29 16.33
CA GLY A 202 -32.99 10.05 15.56
C GLY A 202 -34.35 10.12 16.21
N ASN A 203 -34.42 10.02 17.54
CA ASN A 203 -35.66 10.09 18.28
C ASN A 203 -36.34 11.47 18.13
N THR A 204 -37.63 11.47 17.79
CA THR A 204 -38.42 12.71 17.57
C THR A 204 -39.20 13.21 18.78
N GLY A 205 -39.10 12.53 19.93
CA GLY A 205 -39.73 13.01 21.16
C GLY A 205 -40.09 11.91 22.16
N THR A 206 -40.94 12.22 23.13
CA THR A 206 -41.35 11.32 24.21
C THR A 206 -42.38 10.31 23.75
N TRP A 207 -42.20 9.06 24.13
CA TRP A 207 -43.09 7.93 23.84
C TRP A 207 -44.06 7.71 24.99
N THR A 208 -45.21 7.11 24.70
CA THR A 208 -46.27 6.88 25.70
C THR A 208 -46.15 5.47 26.24
N ASP A 209 -46.21 5.32 27.56
CA ASP A 209 -46.23 4.02 28.24
C ASP A 209 -47.36 3.13 27.74
N GLY A 210 -47.08 1.87 27.45
CA GLY A 210 -48.05 0.90 26.90
C GLY A 210 -48.46 1.12 25.46
N GLU A 211 -47.89 2.08 24.73
CA GLU A 211 -48.18 2.19 23.29
C GLU A 211 -47.44 1.14 22.49
N SER A 212 -48.08 0.67 21.40
CA SER A 212 -47.39 -0.30 20.52
C SER A 212 -46.29 0.33 19.71
N ILE A 213 -45.15 -0.34 19.65
CA ILE A 213 -44.03 -0.06 18.78
C ILE A 213 -44.33 -0.65 17.40
N LEU A 214 -44.47 0.21 16.41
CA LEU A 214 -44.77 -0.19 15.03
C LEU A 214 -43.51 -0.21 14.17
N VAL A 215 -43.32 -1.27 13.38
CA VAL A 215 -42.38 -1.34 12.29
C VAL A 215 -43.16 -1.53 11.00
N TYR A 216 -42.98 -0.63 10.02
CA TYR A 216 -43.78 -0.57 8.78
C TYR A 216 -45.31 -0.58 9.04
N GLY A 217 -45.73 0.03 10.15
CA GLY A 217 -47.15 0.10 10.54
C GLY A 217 -47.71 -1.14 11.23
N ALA A 218 -46.90 -2.19 11.43
CA ALA A 218 -47.30 -3.39 12.18
C ALA A 218 -46.74 -3.37 13.60
N ALA A 219 -47.58 -3.69 14.61
CA ALA A 219 -47.15 -3.79 15.98
C ALA A 219 -46.18 -4.96 16.18
N ARG A 220 -45.11 -4.70 16.96
CA ARG A 220 -44.05 -5.67 17.26
C ARG A 220 -43.86 -5.92 18.74
N ALA A 221 -44.00 -4.90 19.55
CA ALA A 221 -43.86 -4.88 21.01
C ALA A 221 -44.63 -3.69 21.59
N ASP A 222 -44.69 -3.57 22.89
CA ASP A 222 -45.26 -2.42 23.56
C ASP A 222 -44.18 -1.66 24.36
N VAL A 223 -44.29 -0.34 24.46
CA VAL A 223 -43.39 0.50 25.26
C VAL A 223 -43.61 0.23 26.74
N ASP A 224 -42.53 -0.10 27.48
CA ASP A 224 -42.56 -0.35 28.91
C ASP A 224 -41.76 0.71 29.68
N GLY A 225 -42.40 1.80 30.04
CA GLY A 225 -41.79 2.87 30.85
C GLY A 225 -42.51 4.19 30.77
N ALA A 226 -42.77 4.79 31.91
CA ALA A 226 -43.54 6.03 32.05
C ALA A 226 -42.88 7.26 31.39
N THR A 227 -41.58 7.20 31.11
CA THR A 227 -40.80 8.28 30.49
C THR A 227 -39.75 7.70 29.53
N GLU A 228 -40.18 7.39 28.31
CA GLU A 228 -39.29 6.95 27.25
C GLU A 228 -39.05 8.08 26.21
N PRO A 229 -37.85 8.25 25.64
CA PRO A 229 -36.71 7.39 25.87
C PRO A 229 -36.06 7.63 27.24
N SER A 230 -35.66 6.54 27.84
CA SER A 230 -34.77 6.53 29.00
C SER A 230 -33.30 6.64 28.57
N SER A 231 -32.40 6.68 29.52
CA SER A 231 -30.96 6.76 29.26
C SER A 231 -30.26 5.61 29.94
N LYS A 232 -29.51 4.81 29.15
CA LYS A 232 -28.76 3.70 29.68
C LYS A 232 -27.26 4.03 29.70
N THR A 233 -26.66 3.94 30.87
CA THR A 233 -25.23 4.13 31.06
C THR A 233 -24.49 2.94 30.52
N LEU A 234 -23.54 3.17 29.57
CA LEU A 234 -22.72 2.16 28.92
C LEU A 234 -21.29 2.12 29.46
N ALA A 235 -20.75 3.30 29.79
CA ALA A 235 -19.34 3.47 30.15
C ALA A 235 -19.14 4.75 30.97
N TYR A 236 -17.91 4.94 31.43
CA TYR A 236 -17.42 6.20 31.96
C TYR A 236 -16.37 6.79 31.05
N ALA A 237 -16.33 8.10 30.88
CA ALA A 237 -15.28 8.78 30.14
C ALA A 237 -13.95 8.66 30.87
N TYR A 238 -12.92 8.19 30.18
CA TYR A 238 -11.56 8.13 30.69
C TYR A 238 -10.72 9.25 30.06
N GLY A 239 -10.68 10.39 30.69
CA GLY A 239 -10.12 11.62 30.16
C GLY A 239 -11.15 12.49 29.44
N THR A 240 -10.73 13.67 29.01
CA THR A 240 -11.53 14.59 28.19
C THR A 240 -11.40 14.20 26.71
N GLN A 241 -12.44 14.46 25.92
CA GLN A 241 -12.36 14.28 24.47
C GLN A 241 -11.15 15.03 23.88
N TYR A 242 -10.56 14.46 22.85
CA TYR A 242 -9.36 15.02 22.22
C TYR A 242 -9.38 14.85 20.69
N ALA A 243 -8.72 15.78 19.99
CA ALA A 243 -8.48 15.61 18.56
C ALA A 243 -7.43 14.52 18.34
N GLN A 244 -7.70 13.57 17.45
CA GLN A 244 -6.73 12.54 17.11
C GLN A 244 -5.53 13.13 16.37
N THR A 245 -4.35 12.62 16.65
CA THR A 245 -3.08 13.03 16.01
C THR A 245 -2.23 11.81 15.70
N LEU A 246 -1.40 11.88 14.68
CA LEU A 246 -0.35 10.91 14.39
C LEU A 246 0.99 11.42 14.91
N GLN A 247 1.80 10.53 15.48
CA GLN A 247 3.16 10.86 15.90
C GLN A 247 4.06 11.08 14.68
N PRO A 248 5.06 11.94 14.77
CA PRO A 248 5.97 12.20 13.66
C PRO A 248 6.90 11.00 13.42
N GLY A 249 7.13 10.67 12.15
CA GLY A 249 8.00 9.56 11.75
C GLY A 249 7.25 8.26 11.50
N GLY A 250 7.92 7.14 11.76
CA GLY A 250 7.39 5.80 11.49
C GLY A 250 7.59 5.35 10.04
N LYS A 251 7.36 4.05 9.83
CA LYS A 251 7.35 3.41 8.51
C LYS A 251 6.02 2.70 8.37
N TYR A 252 5.23 3.15 7.44
CA TYR A 252 3.86 2.67 7.28
C TYR A 252 3.80 1.36 6.50
N ASP A 253 3.01 0.44 7.02
CA ASP A 253 2.56 -0.79 6.38
C ASP A 253 1.04 -0.79 6.28
N PHE A 254 0.46 -1.34 5.20
CA PHE A 254 -0.96 -1.20 4.92
C PHE A 254 -1.56 -2.48 4.34
N VAL A 255 -2.84 -2.66 4.62
CA VAL A 255 -3.69 -3.65 3.95
C VAL A 255 -5.09 -3.07 3.73
N ASN A 256 -5.67 -3.35 2.56
CA ASN A 256 -7.08 -3.09 2.28
C ASN A 256 -7.83 -4.41 2.36
N PHE A 257 -8.86 -4.47 3.20
CA PHE A 257 -9.67 -5.67 3.37
C PHE A 257 -11.13 -5.34 3.69
N ASN A 258 -12.05 -6.20 3.25
CA ASN A 258 -13.46 -6.10 3.57
C ASN A 258 -13.81 -7.20 4.59
N PHE A 259 -13.97 -6.83 5.85
CA PHE A 259 -14.36 -7.73 6.94
C PHE A 259 -15.87 -7.95 7.02
N GLU A 260 -16.68 -7.03 6.49
CA GLU A 260 -18.14 -7.08 6.54
C GLU A 260 -18.77 -7.95 5.42
N GLY A 261 -17.96 -8.30 4.41
CA GLY A 261 -18.39 -9.16 3.32
C GLY A 261 -19.28 -8.44 2.29
N GLU A 262 -20.44 -9.01 1.96
CA GLU A 262 -21.30 -8.53 0.88
C GLU A 262 -21.92 -7.14 1.15
N GLU A 263 -22.18 -6.82 2.41
CA GLU A 263 -22.80 -5.54 2.83
C GLU A 263 -21.75 -4.44 3.08
N GLY A 264 -20.47 -4.81 3.17
CA GLY A 264 -19.39 -3.88 3.47
C GLY A 264 -18.58 -3.48 2.24
N ILE A 265 -17.85 -2.37 2.39
CA ILE A 265 -16.83 -1.93 1.46
C ILE A 265 -15.45 -2.30 1.97
N GLN A 266 -14.48 -2.35 1.09
CA GLN A 266 -13.09 -2.51 1.48
C GLN A 266 -12.67 -1.31 2.36
N THR A 267 -11.99 -1.60 3.47
CA THR A 267 -11.49 -0.61 4.44
C THR A 267 -9.97 -0.65 4.47
N MET A 268 -9.32 0.50 4.69
CA MET A 268 -7.87 0.60 4.81
C MET A 268 -7.43 0.44 6.26
N TYR A 269 -6.48 -0.47 6.50
CA TYR A 269 -5.81 -0.66 7.79
C TYR A 269 -4.34 -0.31 7.64
N GLY A 270 -3.78 0.36 8.66
CA GLY A 270 -2.38 0.76 8.66
C GLY A 270 -1.70 0.61 10.02
N ALA A 271 -0.39 0.40 9.98
CA ALA A 271 0.51 0.36 11.12
C ALA A 271 1.81 1.10 10.79
N ASN A 272 2.47 1.73 11.78
CA ASN A 272 3.68 2.52 11.51
C ASN A 272 4.81 2.34 12.54
N GLY A 273 4.63 1.49 13.54
CA GLY A 273 5.62 1.18 14.58
C GLY A 273 5.78 2.23 15.67
N ILE A 274 5.06 3.36 15.61
CA ILE A 274 5.14 4.45 16.61
C ILE A 274 3.78 4.93 17.12
N ASP A 275 2.70 4.67 16.37
CA ASP A 275 1.32 4.88 16.78
C ASP A 275 0.59 3.55 16.93
N ASN A 276 -0.62 3.58 17.52
CA ASN A 276 -1.57 2.49 17.36
C ASN A 276 -1.81 2.23 15.87
N SER A 277 -2.10 1.00 15.49
CA SER A 277 -2.69 0.72 14.18
C SER A 277 -4.01 1.47 14.02
N PHE A 278 -4.46 1.60 12.79
CA PHE A 278 -5.68 2.34 12.51
C PHE A 278 -6.51 1.68 11.41
N GLU A 279 -7.78 1.99 11.46
CA GLU A 279 -8.77 1.75 10.42
C GLU A 279 -9.18 3.08 9.80
N PHE A 280 -9.37 3.11 8.48
CA PHE A 280 -9.93 4.24 7.77
C PHE A 280 -10.95 3.77 6.72
N ASP A 281 -12.21 4.17 6.89
CA ASP A 281 -13.33 3.78 6.03
C ASP A 281 -13.58 4.74 4.85
N GLY A 282 -12.73 5.76 4.69
CA GLY A 282 -12.86 6.83 3.70
C GLY A 282 -13.40 8.13 4.31
N THR A 283 -13.93 8.08 5.52
CA THR A 283 -14.50 9.20 6.27
C THR A 283 -13.94 9.28 7.68
N ASN A 284 -14.03 8.18 8.43
CA ASN A 284 -13.66 8.09 9.83
C ASN A 284 -12.30 7.43 9.98
N PHE A 285 -11.47 7.99 10.86
CA PHE A 285 -10.18 7.44 11.23
C PHE A 285 -10.25 6.90 12.66
N THR A 286 -10.07 5.61 12.84
CA THR A 286 -10.19 4.94 14.15
C THR A 286 -8.87 4.30 14.53
N LYS A 287 -8.20 4.79 15.59
CA LYS A 287 -7.02 4.14 16.16
C LYS A 287 -7.42 2.87 16.88
N ILE A 288 -6.79 1.75 16.55
CA ILE A 288 -7.10 0.43 17.13
C ILE A 288 -6.31 0.25 18.43
N ARG A 289 -7.00 -0.04 19.53
CA ARG A 289 -6.38 -0.33 20.82
C ARG A 289 -6.43 -1.83 21.10
N THR A 290 -5.28 -2.42 21.39
CA THR A 290 -5.18 -3.87 21.60
C THR A 290 -5.19 -4.29 23.07
N GLY A 291 -5.01 -3.35 23.99
CA GLY A 291 -4.91 -3.63 25.42
C GLY A 291 -3.55 -4.20 25.85
N ILE A 292 -2.57 -4.23 24.94
CA ILE A 292 -1.21 -4.63 25.31
C ILE A 292 -0.61 -3.61 26.30
N THR A 293 0.00 -4.11 27.37
CA THR A 293 0.56 -3.26 28.44
C THR A 293 1.86 -2.56 28.08
N SER A 294 2.59 -3.10 27.08
CA SER A 294 3.75 -2.46 26.47
C SER A 294 3.29 -1.38 25.48
N ALA A 295 4.23 -0.78 24.74
CA ALA A 295 3.87 0.18 23.71
C ALA A 295 2.96 -0.48 22.64
N ASP A 296 1.74 0.01 22.51
CA ASP A 296 0.73 -0.48 21.55
C ASP A 296 0.98 0.14 20.17
N THR A 297 2.13 -0.19 19.60
CA THR A 297 2.66 0.40 18.35
C THR A 297 3.10 -0.70 17.40
N PRO A 298 2.14 -1.39 16.72
CA PRO A 298 2.48 -2.40 15.73
C PRO A 298 3.16 -1.80 14.53
N SER A 299 4.09 -2.55 13.94
CA SER A 299 4.82 -2.14 12.73
C SER A 299 4.27 -2.75 11.46
N TYR A 300 3.53 -3.86 11.57
CA TYR A 300 3.01 -4.62 10.44
C TYR A 300 1.54 -4.95 10.63
N VAL A 301 0.81 -4.95 9.53
CA VAL A 301 -0.62 -5.27 9.49
C VAL A 301 -0.91 -6.20 8.32
N GLU A 302 -1.72 -7.25 8.56
CA GLU A 302 -2.14 -8.17 7.51
C GLU A 302 -3.52 -8.76 7.84
N ALA A 303 -4.33 -9.00 6.83
CA ALA A 303 -5.64 -9.62 6.98
C ALA A 303 -5.57 -11.12 6.61
N TYR A 304 -5.93 -11.98 7.57
CA TYR A 304 -5.93 -13.42 7.36
C TYR A 304 -7.10 -14.09 8.06
N LYS A 305 -7.86 -14.92 7.34
CA LYS A 305 -9.02 -15.67 7.87
C LYS A 305 -10.05 -14.81 8.59
N ASN A 306 -10.35 -13.63 8.04
CA ASN A 306 -11.26 -12.64 8.61
C ASN A 306 -10.85 -12.14 10.02
N HIS A 307 -9.56 -12.16 10.32
CA HIS A 307 -8.93 -11.48 11.45
C HIS A 307 -7.90 -10.49 10.94
N LEU A 308 -7.79 -9.35 11.60
CA LEU A 308 -6.69 -8.42 11.41
C LEU A 308 -5.53 -8.85 12.31
N PHE A 309 -4.36 -9.07 11.72
CA PHE A 309 -3.13 -9.41 12.44
C PHE A 309 -2.24 -8.20 12.56
N LEU A 310 -1.75 -7.95 13.76
CA LEU A 310 -0.85 -6.85 14.10
C LEU A 310 0.47 -7.41 14.61
N GLY A 311 1.55 -7.08 13.92
CA GLY A 311 2.91 -7.54 14.23
C GLY A 311 3.74 -6.48 14.94
N TYR A 312 4.34 -6.83 16.06
CA TYR A 312 5.11 -5.93 16.92
C TYR A 312 6.61 -6.24 16.92
N THR A 313 7.42 -5.21 17.07
CA THR A 313 8.88 -5.36 17.20
C THR A 313 9.33 -6.00 18.51
N ASN A 314 8.45 -6.11 19.51
CA ASN A 314 8.70 -6.84 20.75
C ASN A 314 8.48 -8.36 20.63
N GLY A 315 8.00 -8.86 19.49
CA GLY A 315 7.73 -10.27 19.24
C GLY A 315 6.31 -10.73 19.53
N SER A 316 5.38 -9.82 19.78
CA SER A 316 3.95 -10.12 19.85
C SER A 316 3.33 -10.12 18.44
N LEU A 317 2.40 -11.02 18.21
CA LEU A 317 1.51 -11.07 17.07
C LEU A 317 0.08 -11.15 17.58
N ILE A 318 -0.72 -10.10 17.40
CA ILE A 318 -2.08 -10.01 17.92
C ILE A 318 -3.07 -10.16 16.77
N SER A 319 -4.07 -11.03 16.94
CA SER A 319 -5.22 -11.12 16.03
C SER A 319 -6.43 -10.43 16.62
N SER A 320 -7.20 -9.72 15.78
CA SER A 320 -8.49 -9.15 16.16
C SER A 320 -9.54 -10.23 16.42
N SER A 321 -10.71 -9.83 16.92
CA SER A 321 -11.90 -10.68 16.91
C SER A 321 -12.33 -11.02 15.48
N LEU A 322 -13.07 -12.12 15.32
CA LEU A 322 -13.52 -12.59 14.00
C LEU A 322 -14.44 -11.55 13.35
N GLN A 323 -14.13 -11.11 12.14
CA GLN A 323 -14.86 -10.08 11.36
C GLN A 323 -14.96 -8.70 12.04
N LEU A 324 -14.27 -8.50 13.16
CA LEU A 324 -14.28 -7.25 13.93
C LEU A 324 -12.84 -6.74 14.10
N PRO A 325 -12.29 -6.05 13.10
CA PRO A 325 -10.87 -5.67 13.05
C PRO A 325 -10.43 -4.69 14.14
N THR A 326 -11.36 -3.89 14.66
CA THR A 326 -11.10 -2.88 15.69
C THR A 326 -11.35 -3.39 17.13
N ILE A 327 -11.81 -4.64 17.26
CA ILE A 327 -12.20 -5.23 18.55
C ILE A 327 -11.24 -6.33 18.95
N MET A 328 -10.63 -6.16 20.13
CA MET A 328 -9.62 -7.08 20.68
C MET A 328 -10.18 -7.81 21.92
N SER A 329 -11.34 -8.47 21.72
CA SER A 329 -11.99 -9.25 22.79
C SER A 329 -11.61 -10.72 22.72
N THR A 330 -11.04 -11.24 23.80
CA THR A 330 -10.66 -12.66 23.89
C THR A 330 -11.87 -13.60 23.84
N THR A 331 -13.04 -13.16 24.29
CA THR A 331 -14.29 -13.93 24.20
C THR A 331 -14.81 -14.03 22.77
N MET A 332 -14.46 -13.05 21.93
CA MET A 332 -14.85 -12.98 20.51
C MET A 332 -13.73 -13.50 19.56
N GLY A 333 -12.71 -14.15 20.11
CA GLY A 333 -11.69 -14.82 19.30
C GLY A 333 -10.37 -14.07 19.10
N SER A 334 -10.21 -12.87 19.69
CA SER A 334 -8.90 -12.20 19.70
C SER A 334 -7.88 -12.99 20.53
N THR A 335 -6.63 -13.02 20.07
CA THR A 335 -5.55 -13.69 20.80
C THR A 335 -4.19 -13.06 20.51
N GLU A 336 -3.28 -13.20 21.46
CA GLU A 336 -1.87 -12.89 21.31
C GLU A 336 -1.08 -14.19 21.09
N LEU A 337 -0.23 -14.19 20.06
CA LEU A 337 0.74 -15.24 19.78
C LEU A 337 2.15 -14.67 19.98
N ILE A 338 3.02 -15.47 20.60
CA ILE A 338 4.41 -15.06 20.88
C ILE A 338 5.31 -15.63 19.79
N VAL A 339 5.96 -14.75 19.06
CA VAL A 339 6.92 -15.08 17.99
C VAL A 339 8.32 -15.31 18.55
N GLY A 340 8.66 -14.68 19.68
CA GLY A 340 9.96 -14.81 20.35
C GLY A 340 11.03 -13.84 19.85
N GLU A 341 10.89 -13.31 18.67
CA GLU A 341 11.72 -12.23 18.08
C GLU A 341 10.83 -11.16 17.51
N GLY A 342 11.33 -9.94 17.34
CA GLY A 342 10.58 -8.85 16.71
C GLY A 342 10.08 -9.22 15.31
N VAL A 343 8.81 -8.99 15.05
CA VAL A 343 8.20 -9.20 13.73
C VAL A 343 8.82 -8.21 12.75
N THR A 344 9.23 -8.70 11.57
CA THR A 344 9.83 -7.92 10.48
C THR A 344 9.03 -7.98 9.18
N GLY A 345 7.93 -8.69 9.18
CA GLY A 345 7.01 -8.73 8.04
C GLY A 345 5.93 -9.79 8.23
N LEU A 346 4.78 -9.54 7.63
CA LEU A 346 3.65 -10.45 7.53
C LEU A 346 3.28 -10.61 6.06
N ASN A 347 2.85 -11.81 5.65
CA ASN A 347 2.32 -12.01 4.32
C ASN A 347 1.46 -13.28 4.22
N VAL A 348 0.29 -13.18 3.62
CA VAL A 348 -0.56 -14.34 3.34
C VAL A 348 0.04 -15.13 2.18
N GLU A 349 0.70 -16.26 2.47
CA GLU A 349 1.33 -17.11 1.46
C GLU A 349 0.28 -17.88 0.65
N SER A 350 -0.70 -18.46 1.34
CA SER A 350 -1.83 -19.13 0.72
C SER A 350 -3.11 -18.84 1.49
N LYS A 351 -4.26 -19.26 0.94
CA LYS A 351 -5.53 -19.15 1.67
C LYS A 351 -5.54 -19.81 3.06
N ASP A 352 -4.61 -20.70 3.34
CA ASP A 352 -4.56 -21.49 4.57
C ASP A 352 -3.26 -21.31 5.37
N SER A 353 -2.45 -20.30 5.02
CA SER A 353 -1.21 -20.03 5.74
C SER A 353 -0.81 -18.55 5.70
N LEU A 354 -0.48 -18.01 6.87
CA LEU A 354 0.13 -16.69 7.04
C LEU A 354 1.62 -16.89 7.38
N ALA A 355 2.49 -16.36 6.56
CA ALA A 355 3.92 -16.31 6.85
C ALA A 355 4.23 -15.13 7.78
N VAL A 356 4.90 -15.43 8.87
CA VAL A 356 5.32 -14.46 9.89
C VAL A 356 6.84 -14.46 9.93
N PHE A 357 7.41 -13.33 9.63
CA PHE A 357 8.86 -13.15 9.59
C PHE A 357 9.36 -12.44 10.83
N ALA A 358 10.42 -12.98 11.40
CA ALA A 358 11.27 -12.30 12.35
C ALA A 358 12.66 -12.08 11.70
N ARG A 359 13.58 -11.46 12.44
CA ARG A 359 14.91 -11.16 11.86
C ARG A 359 15.71 -12.43 11.53
N ASN A 360 15.62 -13.47 12.36
CA ASN A 360 16.42 -14.68 12.21
C ASN A 360 15.58 -15.94 11.97
N THR A 361 14.28 -15.86 12.10
CA THR A 361 13.38 -17.01 12.04
C THR A 361 12.16 -16.71 11.18
N THR A 362 11.72 -17.69 10.42
CA THR A 362 10.45 -17.65 9.68
C THR A 362 9.48 -18.64 10.31
N TYR A 363 8.25 -18.18 10.52
CA TYR A 363 7.15 -18.97 11.05
C TYR A 363 6.01 -19.03 10.05
N ILE A 364 5.21 -20.08 10.13
CA ILE A 364 3.95 -20.20 9.40
C ILE A 364 2.83 -20.41 10.42
N LEU A 365 1.83 -19.57 10.32
CA LEU A 365 0.60 -19.69 11.07
C LEU A 365 -0.45 -20.42 10.23
N TYR A 366 -0.95 -21.51 10.76
CA TYR A 366 -2.08 -22.27 10.24
C TYR A 366 -3.28 -22.13 11.17
N GLY A 367 -4.48 -22.43 10.67
CA GLY A 367 -5.71 -22.37 11.44
C GLY A 367 -6.71 -21.37 10.87
N LYS A 368 -7.86 -21.25 11.54
CA LYS A 368 -8.98 -20.38 11.12
C LYS A 368 -9.46 -19.45 12.24
N SER A 369 -9.17 -19.80 13.49
CA SER A 369 -9.64 -19.08 14.65
C SER A 369 -8.69 -19.31 15.84
N ARG A 370 -8.92 -18.60 16.93
CA ARG A 370 -8.16 -18.69 18.17
C ARG A 370 -7.95 -20.14 18.64
N ASP A 371 -8.97 -20.99 18.49
CA ASP A 371 -8.96 -22.35 19.06
C ASP A 371 -8.06 -23.33 18.29
N ASP A 372 -7.74 -23.01 17.03
CA ASP A 372 -6.93 -23.86 16.15
C ASP A 372 -5.69 -23.15 15.59
N TRP A 373 -5.36 -21.94 16.05
CA TRP A 373 -4.11 -21.28 15.65
C TRP A 373 -2.90 -22.14 15.99
N ASN A 374 -2.10 -22.44 15.00
CA ASN A 374 -0.86 -23.20 15.12
C ASN A 374 0.29 -22.42 14.48
N LEU A 375 1.05 -21.70 15.29
CA LEU A 375 2.26 -20.99 14.87
C LEU A 375 3.44 -21.96 14.91
N THR A 376 3.87 -22.40 13.75
CA THR A 376 4.95 -23.37 13.60
C THR A 376 6.22 -22.69 13.11
N THR A 377 7.35 -22.96 13.75
CA THR A 377 8.65 -22.56 13.23
C THR A 377 8.91 -23.28 11.91
N PHE A 378 9.02 -22.51 10.85
CA PHE A 378 9.26 -23.03 9.52
C PHE A 378 10.76 -23.23 9.27
N TYR A 379 11.54 -22.20 9.58
CA TYR A 379 12.99 -22.25 9.44
C TYR A 379 13.69 -21.35 10.46
N THR A 380 14.73 -21.89 11.10
CA THR A 380 15.61 -21.14 12.02
C THR A 380 16.90 -20.76 11.31
N GLY A 381 17.36 -19.52 11.51
CA GLY A 381 18.56 -18.97 10.84
C GLY A 381 18.30 -18.35 9.48
N SER A 382 17.03 -18.17 9.12
CA SER A 382 16.59 -17.35 8.01
C SER A 382 15.28 -16.63 8.35
N GLY A 383 15.31 -15.33 8.32
CA GLY A 383 14.18 -14.45 8.50
C GLY A 383 14.31 -13.25 7.57
N ALA A 384 13.40 -12.30 7.64
CA ALA A 384 13.38 -11.18 6.71
C ALA A 384 14.06 -9.93 7.27
N VAL A 385 14.74 -9.19 6.41
CA VAL A 385 15.08 -7.79 6.65
C VAL A 385 13.81 -6.95 6.56
N ASP A 386 13.65 -6.00 7.47
CA ASP A 386 12.50 -5.09 7.55
C ASP A 386 12.14 -4.44 6.21
N GLY A 387 10.86 -4.51 5.82
CA GLY A 387 10.31 -3.92 4.61
C GLY A 387 10.73 -4.57 3.30
N THR A 388 11.20 -5.82 3.33
CA THR A 388 11.59 -6.56 2.12
C THR A 388 10.61 -7.66 1.72
N VAL A 389 9.64 -7.97 2.55
CA VAL A 389 8.67 -9.04 2.30
C VAL A 389 7.67 -8.60 1.25
N GLN A 390 7.60 -9.33 0.13
CA GLN A 390 6.64 -9.08 -0.95
C GLN A 390 6.21 -10.40 -1.59
N LYS A 391 4.97 -10.47 -2.07
CA LYS A 391 4.43 -11.64 -2.75
C LYS A 391 4.31 -11.40 -4.23
N ILE A 392 4.99 -12.21 -5.05
CA ILE A 392 4.82 -12.26 -6.50
C ILE A 392 4.10 -13.54 -6.90
N HIS A 393 4.77 -14.68 -6.97
CA HIS A 393 4.17 -16.01 -7.06
C HIS A 393 4.22 -16.72 -5.71
N THR A 394 5.34 -16.59 -5.02
CA THR A 394 5.59 -16.97 -3.64
C THR A 394 6.10 -15.76 -2.91
N THR A 395 6.09 -15.78 -1.59
CA THR A 395 6.67 -14.72 -0.79
C THR A 395 8.18 -14.68 -0.99
N ILE A 396 8.67 -13.51 -1.38
CA ILE A 396 10.09 -13.20 -1.56
C ILE A 396 10.50 -12.23 -0.46
N PHE A 397 11.65 -12.46 0.12
CA PHE A 397 12.21 -11.63 1.18
C PHE A 397 13.73 -11.63 1.10
N LEU A 398 14.36 -10.65 1.72
CA LEU A 398 15.79 -10.59 1.87
C LEU A 398 16.20 -11.12 3.24
N ASP A 399 17.12 -12.07 3.26
CA ASP A 399 17.80 -12.49 4.48
C ASP A 399 19.28 -12.06 4.50
N ASP A 400 20.05 -12.56 5.46
CA ASP A 400 21.47 -12.24 5.57
C ASP A 400 22.33 -12.73 4.40
N ARG A 401 21.87 -13.74 3.69
CA ARG A 401 22.62 -14.42 2.61
C ARG A 401 22.23 -13.91 1.23
N GLY A 402 21.02 -13.35 1.07
CA GLY A 402 20.53 -12.85 -0.20
C GLY A 402 19.02 -12.86 -0.29
N LEU A 403 18.49 -12.59 -1.47
CA LEU A 403 17.07 -12.71 -1.75
C LEU A 403 16.67 -14.18 -1.85
N THR A 404 15.63 -14.53 -1.12
CA THR A 404 15.12 -15.90 -0.98
C THR A 404 13.63 -15.93 -1.21
N SER A 405 13.11 -17.03 -1.74
CA SER A 405 11.67 -17.28 -1.82
C SER A 405 11.25 -18.37 -0.84
N LEU A 406 10.09 -18.21 -0.23
CA LEU A 406 9.54 -19.18 0.71
C LEU A 406 9.32 -20.55 0.05
N GLY A 407 8.84 -20.58 -1.20
CA GLY A 407 8.63 -21.81 -1.95
C GLY A 407 9.93 -22.58 -2.26
N SER A 408 11.02 -21.87 -2.55
CA SER A 408 12.32 -22.50 -2.77
C SER A 408 12.87 -23.15 -1.51
N THR A 409 12.68 -22.52 -0.35
CA THR A 409 13.09 -23.04 0.95
C THR A 409 12.35 -24.34 1.28
N LEU A 410 11.05 -24.43 0.97
CA LEU A 410 10.24 -25.63 1.14
C LEU A 410 10.75 -26.81 0.29
N ASN A 411 11.13 -26.54 -0.96
CA ASN A 411 11.46 -27.61 -1.91
C ASN A 411 12.85 -28.19 -1.69
N TYR A 412 13.82 -27.39 -1.29
CA TYR A 412 15.21 -27.79 -1.30
C TYR A 412 15.78 -28.14 0.10
N GLY A 413 15.19 -27.63 1.19
CA GLY A 413 15.73 -27.86 2.53
C GLY A 413 17.17 -27.36 2.74
N ASP A 414 17.85 -27.01 1.66
CA ASP A 414 19.18 -26.43 1.63
C ASP A 414 19.06 -24.95 1.24
N PHE A 415 19.42 -24.09 2.15
CA PHE A 415 19.33 -22.66 2.02
C PHE A 415 20.17 -22.11 0.85
N LYS A 416 21.28 -22.73 0.55
CA LYS A 416 22.15 -22.31 -0.54
C LYS A 416 21.49 -22.46 -1.90
N GLN A 417 20.61 -23.42 -2.07
CA GLN A 417 19.85 -23.63 -3.30
C GLN A 417 18.58 -22.78 -3.41
N SER A 418 18.17 -22.14 -2.30
CA SER A 418 16.98 -21.27 -2.27
C SER A 418 17.28 -19.80 -2.55
N ILE A 419 18.56 -19.39 -2.61
CA ILE A 419 18.96 -18.03 -2.90
C ILE A 419 18.73 -17.74 -4.39
N ILE A 420 17.83 -16.80 -4.66
CA ILE A 420 17.48 -16.41 -6.03
C ILE A 420 18.37 -15.27 -6.59
N SER A 421 19.17 -14.65 -5.73
CA SER A 421 20.06 -13.52 -6.05
C SER A 421 21.53 -13.90 -6.21
N GLU A 422 21.89 -15.19 -6.29
CA GLU A 422 23.28 -15.66 -6.30
C GLU A 422 24.18 -14.92 -7.31
N LYS A 423 23.64 -14.59 -8.49
CA LYS A 423 24.40 -13.89 -9.56
C LYS A 423 24.82 -12.47 -9.18
N VAL A 424 24.13 -11.84 -8.23
CA VAL A 424 24.34 -10.45 -7.78
C VAL A 424 24.61 -10.35 -6.27
N ASP A 425 24.98 -11.46 -5.65
CA ASP A 425 25.22 -11.51 -4.21
C ASP A 425 26.15 -10.40 -3.70
N PRO A 426 27.29 -10.08 -4.34
CA PRO A 426 28.15 -8.99 -3.89
C PRO A 426 27.44 -7.62 -3.84
N LEU A 427 26.50 -7.39 -4.74
CA LEU A 427 25.70 -6.16 -4.77
C LEU A 427 24.70 -6.16 -3.63
N ILE A 428 24.00 -7.26 -3.40
CA ILE A 428 23.05 -7.42 -2.30
C ILE A 428 23.72 -7.23 -0.95
N GLN A 429 24.88 -7.90 -0.72
CA GLN A 429 25.63 -7.79 0.53
C GLN A 429 26.09 -6.34 0.81
N LYS A 430 26.44 -5.59 -0.23
CA LYS A 430 26.83 -4.18 -0.11
C LYS A 430 25.65 -3.31 0.35
N TYR A 431 24.45 -3.59 -0.12
CA TYR A 431 23.29 -2.72 0.03
C TYR A 431 22.25 -3.18 1.07
N LYS A 432 22.36 -4.41 1.60
CA LYS A 432 21.34 -4.98 2.50
C LYS A 432 20.98 -4.12 3.72
N ALA A 433 21.96 -3.40 4.29
CA ALA A 433 21.74 -2.50 5.42
C ALA A 433 21.18 -1.12 5.03
N ARG A 434 21.04 -0.86 3.72
CA ARG A 434 20.66 0.44 3.15
C ARG A 434 19.31 0.40 2.44
N ILE A 435 18.56 -0.67 2.64
CA ILE A 435 17.24 -0.84 2.02
C ILE A 435 16.23 0.10 2.69
N LYS A 436 15.43 0.77 1.87
CA LYS A 436 14.32 1.62 2.31
C LYS A 436 12.98 0.91 2.17
N THR A 437 12.73 0.36 0.99
CA THR A 437 11.47 -0.32 0.72
C THR A 437 11.64 -1.35 -0.40
N ALA A 438 10.72 -2.29 -0.45
CA ALA A 438 10.54 -3.20 -1.57
C ALA A 438 9.18 -2.95 -2.23
N LEU A 439 9.10 -3.18 -3.52
CA LEU A 439 7.88 -3.02 -4.31
C LEU A 439 7.66 -4.23 -5.20
N ARG A 440 6.44 -4.75 -5.17
CA ARG A 440 5.95 -5.71 -6.15
C ARG A 440 5.35 -4.97 -7.33
N VAL A 441 5.77 -5.31 -8.54
CA VAL A 441 5.17 -4.86 -9.80
C VAL A 441 4.51 -6.07 -10.45
N ARG A 442 3.18 -6.09 -10.42
CA ARG A 442 2.36 -7.25 -10.88
C ARG A 442 2.42 -7.43 -12.38
N GLU A 443 2.20 -6.36 -13.13
CA GLU A 443 2.16 -6.38 -14.60
C GLU A 443 3.46 -6.91 -15.21
N LYS A 444 4.60 -6.49 -14.63
CA LYS A 444 5.93 -6.90 -15.12
C LYS A 444 6.49 -8.13 -14.40
N ASN A 445 5.76 -8.70 -13.44
CA ASN A 445 6.25 -9.77 -12.56
C ASN A 445 7.62 -9.45 -11.95
N GLN A 446 7.77 -8.24 -11.40
CA GLN A 446 9.03 -7.78 -10.85
C GLN A 446 8.95 -7.61 -9.33
N TYR A 447 10.07 -7.95 -8.70
CA TYR A 447 10.41 -7.57 -7.33
C TYR A 447 11.45 -6.47 -7.40
N ARG A 448 11.20 -5.33 -6.77
CA ARG A 448 12.13 -4.20 -6.76
C ARG A 448 12.55 -3.87 -5.35
N LEU A 449 13.84 -3.60 -5.16
CA LEU A 449 14.42 -3.05 -3.94
C LEU A 449 14.94 -1.65 -4.22
N TYR A 450 14.68 -0.73 -3.28
CA TYR A 450 15.16 0.64 -3.31
C TYR A 450 16.10 0.89 -2.13
N PHE A 451 17.23 1.56 -2.41
CA PHE A 451 18.28 1.84 -1.44
C PHE A 451 18.34 3.33 -1.10
N ASP A 452 19.10 3.66 -0.04
CA ASP A 452 19.22 5.03 0.47
C ASP A 452 20.13 5.95 -0.36
N ASP A 453 20.74 5.45 -1.44
CA ASP A 453 21.61 6.20 -2.35
C ASP A 453 20.99 6.45 -3.72
N LYS A 454 19.66 6.42 -3.82
CA LYS A 454 18.90 6.59 -5.06
C LYS A 454 19.08 5.44 -6.06
N THR A 455 19.74 4.37 -5.67
CA THR A 455 19.87 3.17 -6.51
C THR A 455 18.83 2.12 -6.14
N GLY A 456 18.64 1.15 -7.02
CA GLY A 456 17.74 0.03 -6.78
C GLY A 456 18.08 -1.16 -7.64
N ILE A 457 17.39 -2.26 -7.38
CA ILE A 457 17.48 -3.50 -8.14
C ILE A 457 16.07 -3.96 -8.51
N ALA A 458 15.85 -4.24 -9.78
CA ALA A 458 14.67 -4.91 -10.29
C ALA A 458 15.00 -6.34 -10.66
N MET A 459 14.25 -7.28 -10.13
CA MET A 459 14.34 -8.70 -10.43
C MET A 459 13.07 -9.13 -11.16
N THR A 460 13.22 -9.69 -12.35
CA THR A 460 12.09 -10.10 -13.20
C THR A 460 11.92 -11.60 -13.16
N PHE A 461 10.67 -12.05 -13.00
CA PHE A 461 10.30 -13.46 -12.93
C PHE A 461 9.47 -13.85 -14.15
N ILE A 462 9.84 -14.97 -14.78
CA ILE A 462 9.07 -15.61 -15.84
C ILE A 462 8.82 -17.05 -15.41
N ASN A 463 7.56 -17.47 -15.37
CA ASN A 463 7.16 -18.80 -14.91
C ASN A 463 7.76 -19.18 -13.54
N GLY A 464 7.82 -18.20 -12.61
CA GLY A 464 8.36 -18.39 -11.26
C GLY A 464 9.87 -18.49 -11.15
N LYS A 465 10.61 -18.33 -12.27
CA LYS A 465 12.07 -18.32 -12.28
C LYS A 465 12.61 -16.91 -12.46
N ASN A 466 13.72 -16.62 -11.78
CA ASN A 466 14.45 -15.38 -11.99
C ASN A 466 15.15 -15.41 -13.35
N GLU A 467 14.70 -14.58 -14.28
CA GLU A 467 15.27 -14.47 -15.63
C GLU A 467 16.27 -13.32 -15.74
N GLY A 468 16.17 -12.30 -14.91
CA GLY A 468 17.06 -11.18 -14.95
C GLY A 468 17.05 -10.31 -13.71
N ILE A 469 18.21 -9.74 -13.41
CA ILE A 469 18.38 -8.76 -12.33
C ILE A 469 19.03 -7.52 -12.95
N MET A 470 18.36 -6.39 -12.80
CA MET A 470 18.78 -5.12 -13.37
C MET A 470 18.97 -4.08 -12.25
N PRO A 471 20.17 -3.52 -12.08
CA PRO A 471 20.33 -2.33 -11.24
C PRO A 471 19.77 -1.10 -11.98
N PHE A 472 19.22 -0.16 -11.23
CA PHE A 472 18.76 1.11 -11.75
C PHE A 472 19.10 2.25 -10.78
N THR A 473 19.04 3.48 -11.28
CA THR A 473 19.28 4.68 -10.49
C THR A 473 18.12 5.65 -10.72
N MET A 474 17.61 6.20 -9.64
CA MET A 474 16.56 7.22 -9.63
C MET A 474 17.20 8.61 -9.50
N LEU A 475 16.44 9.65 -9.80
CA LEU A 475 16.88 11.04 -9.55
C LEU A 475 16.87 11.34 -8.06
N ASP A 476 15.82 10.92 -7.35
CA ASP A 476 15.60 11.15 -5.93
C ASP A 476 15.41 9.83 -5.18
N GLN A 477 15.55 9.88 -3.85
CA GLN A 477 15.47 8.70 -3.00
C GLN A 477 14.00 8.33 -2.73
N ILE A 478 13.64 7.09 -3.05
CA ILE A 478 12.36 6.51 -2.67
C ILE A 478 12.42 6.06 -1.20
N ILE A 479 11.46 6.50 -0.41
CA ILE A 479 11.31 6.13 1.01
C ILE A 479 10.26 5.03 1.19
N CYS A 480 9.13 5.17 0.50
CA CYS A 480 8.02 4.21 0.50
C CYS A 480 7.47 4.06 -0.91
N ALA A 481 6.86 2.94 -1.20
CA ALA A 481 6.26 2.68 -2.51
C ALA A 481 5.05 1.76 -2.37
N CYS A 482 4.06 1.93 -3.24
CA CYS A 482 2.91 1.05 -3.33
C CYS A 482 2.55 0.72 -4.78
N SER A 483 1.90 -0.42 -4.95
CA SER A 483 1.22 -0.83 -6.17
C SER A 483 -0.28 -0.83 -5.90
N THR A 484 -1.02 -0.09 -6.67
CA THR A 484 -2.49 0.04 -6.57
C THR A 484 -3.12 -0.12 -7.94
N GLU A 485 -4.44 0.00 -8.02
CA GLU A 485 -5.20 -0.06 -9.25
C GLU A 485 -5.87 1.28 -9.52
N ASP A 486 -5.93 1.66 -10.78
CA ASP A 486 -6.71 2.81 -11.20
C ASP A 486 -8.20 2.43 -11.40
N SER A 487 -9.00 3.39 -11.83
CA SER A 487 -10.44 3.19 -12.08
C SER A 487 -10.75 2.17 -13.20
N ASN A 488 -9.77 1.80 -14.01
CA ASN A 488 -9.90 0.80 -15.08
C ASN A 488 -9.44 -0.59 -14.62
N GLY A 489 -8.86 -0.71 -13.43
CA GLY A 489 -8.24 -1.93 -12.92
C GLY A 489 -6.79 -2.13 -13.36
N ASP A 490 -6.19 -1.14 -14.03
CA ASP A 490 -4.79 -1.18 -14.44
C ASP A 490 -3.87 -0.91 -13.24
N GLU A 491 -2.73 -1.62 -13.19
CA GLU A 491 -1.76 -1.40 -12.13
C GLU A 491 -1.10 -0.03 -12.25
N VAL A 492 -1.07 0.70 -11.14
CA VAL A 492 -0.37 1.97 -11.02
C VAL A 492 0.59 1.93 -9.84
N LEU A 493 1.82 2.33 -10.09
CA LEU A 493 2.87 2.34 -9.09
C LEU A 493 3.13 3.76 -8.60
N TYR A 494 3.19 3.95 -7.29
CA TYR A 494 3.54 5.23 -6.67
C TYR A 494 4.72 5.08 -5.73
N GLY A 495 5.57 6.10 -5.70
CA GLY A 495 6.66 6.24 -4.75
C GLY A 495 6.55 7.55 -3.98
N GLY A 496 6.77 7.49 -2.68
CA GLY A 496 6.99 8.65 -1.83
C GLY A 496 8.49 8.91 -1.67
N PHE A 497 8.91 10.16 -1.85
CA PHE A 497 10.30 10.56 -1.97
C PHE A 497 10.78 11.38 -0.77
N ASP A 498 12.10 11.53 -0.68
CA ASP A 498 12.78 12.28 0.37
C ASP A 498 12.56 13.81 0.26
N ASP A 499 12.19 14.29 -0.92
CA ASP A 499 11.86 15.69 -1.19
C ASP A 499 10.40 16.07 -0.88
N GLY A 500 9.59 15.09 -0.48
CA GLY A 500 8.18 15.28 -0.14
C GLY A 500 7.21 15.15 -1.29
N TYR A 501 7.67 14.84 -2.48
CA TYR A 501 6.80 14.51 -3.59
C TYR A 501 6.36 13.06 -3.57
N VAL A 502 5.17 12.82 -4.09
CA VAL A 502 4.71 11.49 -4.50
C VAL A 502 4.70 11.45 -6.03
N ARG A 503 5.39 10.48 -6.60
CA ARG A 503 5.51 10.35 -8.06
C ARG A 503 4.95 9.03 -8.54
N ARG A 504 4.32 9.04 -9.71
CA ARG A 504 3.95 7.83 -10.43
C ARG A 504 5.20 7.22 -11.04
N LEU A 505 5.48 5.97 -10.70
CA LEU A 505 6.61 5.22 -11.23
C LEU A 505 6.24 4.57 -12.56
N ASP A 506 7.25 4.23 -13.37
CA ASP A 506 7.09 3.57 -14.67
C ASP A 506 6.18 4.32 -15.66
N SER A 507 6.09 5.64 -15.53
CA SER A 507 5.27 6.49 -16.39
C SER A 507 6.13 7.55 -17.05
N GLY A 508 5.99 7.70 -18.38
CA GLY A 508 6.77 8.67 -19.13
C GLY A 508 8.17 8.20 -19.53
N THR A 509 9.01 9.12 -20.02
CA THR A 509 10.34 8.84 -20.57
C THR A 509 11.49 9.51 -19.82
N SER A 510 11.18 10.22 -18.72
CA SER A 510 12.17 10.93 -17.91
C SER A 510 11.88 10.80 -16.42
N TYR A 511 12.89 11.03 -15.60
CA TYR A 511 12.73 11.19 -14.16
C TYR A 511 12.45 12.66 -13.85
N ASP A 512 11.17 13.04 -13.81
CA ASP A 512 10.75 14.40 -13.51
C ASP A 512 11.53 15.46 -14.33
N GLY A 513 11.64 15.22 -15.66
CA GLY A 513 12.44 16.03 -16.57
C GLY A 513 13.94 15.70 -16.63
N GLY A 514 14.44 14.89 -15.70
CA GLY A 514 15.81 14.38 -15.73
C GLY A 514 15.97 13.20 -16.69
N SER A 515 17.14 13.04 -17.31
CA SER A 515 17.39 11.94 -18.24
C SER A 515 17.41 10.58 -17.54
N VAL A 516 16.80 9.57 -18.18
CA VAL A 516 16.95 8.17 -17.80
C VAL A 516 18.14 7.60 -18.58
N ALA A 517 19.26 7.34 -17.88
CA ALA A 517 20.41 6.69 -18.49
C ALA A 517 20.17 5.18 -18.60
N ALA A 518 19.80 4.72 -19.78
CA ALA A 518 19.69 3.30 -20.10
C ALA A 518 20.97 2.78 -20.74
N PHE A 519 21.48 1.65 -20.26
CA PHE A 519 22.64 1.01 -20.87
C PHE A 519 22.54 -0.52 -20.84
N VAL A 520 23.03 -1.14 -21.91
CA VAL A 520 23.15 -2.59 -22.03
C VAL A 520 24.59 -2.91 -22.39
N ARG A 521 25.23 -3.76 -21.60
CA ARG A 521 26.56 -4.28 -21.90
C ARG A 521 26.46 -5.73 -22.32
N LEU A 522 26.77 -6.01 -23.58
CA LEU A 522 26.89 -7.37 -24.10
C LEU A 522 28.23 -7.97 -23.68
N ALA A 523 28.24 -9.27 -23.37
CA ALA A 523 29.43 -9.98 -22.95
C ALA A 523 30.52 -9.95 -24.03
N TYR A 524 31.77 -10.10 -23.61
CA TYR A 524 32.87 -10.25 -24.53
C TYR A 524 32.82 -11.61 -25.20
N PHE A 525 32.79 -11.61 -26.53
CA PHE A 525 32.85 -12.82 -27.35
C PHE A 525 34.12 -12.87 -28.17
N HIS A 526 34.65 -14.08 -28.37
CA HIS A 526 35.83 -14.31 -29.19
C HIS A 526 35.51 -14.44 -30.68
N TYR A 527 34.25 -14.55 -31.07
CA TYR A 527 33.82 -14.67 -32.48
C TYR A 527 34.61 -15.73 -33.25
N GLY A 528 34.57 -16.97 -32.78
CA GLY A 528 35.33 -18.08 -33.34
C GLY A 528 36.62 -18.39 -32.57
N THR A 529 37.77 -18.33 -33.19
CA THR A 529 39.06 -18.76 -32.61
C THR A 529 39.60 -17.70 -31.62
N PRO A 530 39.79 -18.01 -30.32
CA PRO A 530 40.27 -17.04 -29.32
C PRO A 530 41.70 -16.51 -29.61
N GLN A 531 42.53 -17.31 -30.26
CA GLN A 531 43.94 -16.99 -30.51
C GLN A 531 44.15 -16.04 -31.68
N LEU A 532 43.12 -15.82 -32.51
CA LEU A 532 43.25 -14.97 -33.70
C LEU A 532 42.75 -13.55 -33.38
N LYS A 533 43.53 -12.54 -33.75
CA LYS A 533 43.06 -11.16 -33.79
C LYS A 533 42.09 -10.98 -34.93
N LYS A 534 41.03 -10.25 -34.67
CA LYS A 534 39.95 -9.91 -35.61
C LYS A 534 39.92 -8.42 -35.84
N ARG A 535 39.68 -8.04 -37.09
CA ARG A 535 39.34 -6.66 -37.43
C ARG A 535 37.85 -6.56 -37.53
N PHE A 536 37.25 -5.84 -36.58
CA PHE A 536 35.83 -5.56 -36.55
C PHE A 536 35.52 -4.40 -37.48
N ARG A 537 34.40 -4.48 -38.20
CA ARG A 537 34.06 -3.53 -39.27
C ARG A 537 32.71 -2.87 -39.05
N GLU A 538 31.72 -3.65 -38.63
CA GLU A 538 30.34 -3.18 -38.53
C GLU A 538 29.59 -3.92 -37.42
N ILE A 539 28.73 -3.20 -36.72
CA ILE A 539 27.71 -3.73 -35.81
C ILE A 539 26.36 -3.39 -36.42
N LEU A 540 25.52 -4.40 -36.57
CA LEU A 540 24.15 -4.30 -36.97
C LEU A 540 23.30 -4.65 -35.76
N LEU A 541 22.49 -3.73 -35.26
CA LEU A 541 21.53 -3.98 -34.18
C LEU A 541 20.14 -4.20 -34.75
N GLU A 542 19.46 -5.22 -34.26
CA GLU A 542 18.06 -5.47 -34.52
C GLU A 542 17.27 -4.93 -33.35
N LEU A 543 16.49 -3.88 -33.57
CA LEU A 543 15.80 -3.08 -32.55
C LEU A 543 14.32 -2.95 -32.87
N THR A 544 13.49 -2.93 -31.84
CA THR A 544 12.11 -2.48 -31.94
C THR A 544 12.00 -1.17 -31.16
N ALA A 545 11.55 -0.11 -31.81
CA ALA A 545 11.33 1.20 -31.22
C ALA A 545 10.01 1.80 -31.74
N ASP A 546 9.26 2.43 -30.85
CA ASP A 546 8.00 3.09 -31.22
C ASP A 546 8.20 4.48 -31.84
N THR A 547 9.39 5.03 -31.73
CA THR A 547 9.73 6.35 -32.27
C THR A 547 11.21 6.41 -32.63
N SER A 548 11.60 7.44 -33.40
CA SER A 548 13.00 7.74 -33.69
C SER A 548 13.82 7.86 -32.40
N THR A 549 14.91 7.12 -32.31
CA THR A 549 15.78 7.01 -31.13
C THR A 549 17.24 7.02 -31.52
N THR A 550 18.08 7.74 -30.75
CA THR A 550 19.52 7.76 -30.94
C THR A 550 20.20 6.92 -29.87
N LEU A 551 20.94 5.90 -30.31
CA LEU A 551 21.74 5.04 -29.44
C LEU A 551 23.24 5.31 -29.65
N ASN A 552 23.96 5.44 -28.54
CA ASN A 552 25.43 5.51 -28.57
C ASN A 552 26.01 4.12 -28.36
N ILE A 553 26.81 3.67 -29.30
CA ILE A 553 27.45 2.36 -29.25
C ILE A 553 28.94 2.52 -29.00
N TYR A 554 29.43 1.84 -27.97
CA TYR A 554 30.84 1.81 -27.59
C TYR A 554 31.36 0.38 -27.71
N PRO A 555 32.14 0.07 -28.77
CA PRO A 555 32.83 -1.20 -28.84
C PRO A 555 34.00 -1.22 -27.85
N ASP A 556 34.13 -2.30 -27.11
CA ASP A 556 35.20 -2.52 -26.14
C ASP A 556 36.00 -3.78 -26.50
N PHE A 557 37.33 -3.67 -26.59
CA PHE A 557 38.18 -4.71 -27.08
C PHE A 557 39.10 -5.24 -25.97
N ASN A 558 39.41 -6.54 -26.01
CA ASN A 558 40.42 -7.21 -25.17
C ASN A 558 40.15 -7.08 -23.65
N TYR A 559 38.90 -7.30 -23.22
CA TYR A 559 38.51 -7.24 -21.80
C TYR A 559 38.90 -5.91 -21.13
N GLY A 560 38.38 -4.81 -21.63
CA GLY A 560 38.58 -3.51 -21.01
C GLY A 560 38.24 -3.51 -19.50
N ASP A 561 38.71 -2.52 -18.77
CA ASP A 561 38.65 -2.41 -17.31
C ASP A 561 37.23 -2.27 -16.70
N GLY A 562 36.20 -2.38 -17.51
CA GLY A 562 34.80 -2.26 -17.07
C GLY A 562 34.28 -0.83 -16.93
N THR A 563 35.14 0.18 -17.11
CA THR A 563 34.74 1.58 -17.23
C THR A 563 34.06 1.85 -18.58
N VAL A 564 33.41 3.00 -18.74
CA VAL A 564 32.92 3.40 -20.06
C VAL A 564 34.08 3.49 -21.02
N PRO A 565 34.08 2.75 -22.14
CA PRO A 565 35.21 2.79 -23.07
C PRO A 565 35.47 4.23 -23.49
N THR A 566 36.73 4.61 -23.53
CA THR A 566 37.19 5.91 -24.05
C THR A 566 37.17 5.95 -25.58
N SER A 567 36.73 4.88 -26.24
CA SER A 567 36.52 4.81 -27.68
C SER A 567 35.44 5.81 -28.11
N THR A 568 35.59 6.34 -29.31
CA THR A 568 34.59 7.21 -29.93
C THR A 568 33.24 6.51 -29.98
N ALA A 569 32.20 7.18 -29.48
CA ALA A 569 30.85 6.69 -29.64
C ALA A 569 30.47 6.67 -31.14
N TYR A 570 29.77 5.64 -31.53
CA TYR A 570 29.14 5.57 -32.84
C TYR A 570 27.64 5.77 -32.61
N ASP A 571 27.12 6.84 -33.15
CA ASP A 571 25.70 7.16 -33.02
C ASP A 571 24.90 6.40 -34.09
N ILE A 572 23.91 5.67 -33.65
CA ILE A 572 22.91 5.07 -34.53
C ILE A 572 21.58 5.77 -34.25
N THR A 573 21.03 6.38 -35.27
CA THR A 573 19.67 6.88 -35.24
C THR A 573 18.77 5.85 -35.89
N VAL A 574 17.83 5.32 -35.13
CA VAL A 574 16.71 4.56 -35.66
C VAL A 574 15.72 5.58 -36.15
N THR A 575 15.59 5.74 -37.44
CA THR A 575 14.56 6.61 -38.04
C THR A 575 13.31 5.78 -38.24
N ASP A 576 12.19 6.34 -37.88
CA ASP A 576 10.91 5.91 -38.41
C ASP A 576 11.02 6.00 -39.93
N ASP A 577 11.05 4.88 -40.66
CA ASP A 577 10.89 4.94 -42.11
C ASP A 577 9.49 5.47 -42.35
N GLU A 578 9.40 6.76 -42.61
CA GLU A 578 8.20 7.36 -43.17
C GLU A 578 7.83 6.57 -44.44
N TRP A 579 6.94 5.61 -44.30
CA TRP A 579 6.04 5.30 -45.38
C TRP A 579 5.36 6.63 -45.72
N ASN A 580 5.73 7.15 -46.86
CA ASN A 580 5.19 8.37 -47.44
C ASN A 580 3.67 8.27 -47.47
N VAL A 581 3.02 8.71 -46.38
CA VAL A 581 1.58 8.67 -46.17
C VAL A 581 1.00 10.00 -46.61
N ASP A 582 1.23 10.37 -47.87
CA ASP A 582 0.48 11.45 -48.47
C ASP A 582 -0.99 11.10 -48.72
N ASP A 583 -1.44 9.87 -48.37
CA ASP A 583 -2.78 9.45 -48.75
C ASP A 583 -3.62 8.65 -47.72
N VAL A 584 -3.25 8.57 -46.43
CA VAL A 584 -4.15 8.00 -45.42
C VAL A 584 -4.27 8.92 -44.21
N SER A 585 -5.25 9.80 -44.29
CA SER A 585 -5.70 10.62 -43.17
C SER A 585 -6.01 9.77 -41.92
N ASN A 586 -5.29 10.02 -40.81
CA ASN A 586 -5.67 9.71 -39.43
C ASN A 586 -5.81 8.26 -38.99
N SER A 587 -4.91 7.38 -39.29
CA SER A 587 -4.77 6.16 -38.51
C SER A 587 -3.36 6.06 -37.92
N SER A 588 -3.18 6.39 -36.64
CA SER A 588 -2.01 6.04 -35.86
C SER A 588 -2.05 4.53 -35.59
N LEU A 589 -1.71 3.73 -36.57
CA LEU A 589 -1.31 2.37 -36.35
C LEU A 589 0.09 2.43 -35.77
N GLY A 590 0.22 2.27 -34.44
CA GLY A 590 1.47 2.05 -33.76
C GLY A 590 2.09 0.73 -34.24
N ILE A 591 2.79 0.76 -35.36
CA ILE A 591 3.55 -0.37 -35.85
C ILE A 591 4.93 -0.24 -35.22
N ALA A 592 5.28 -1.23 -34.37
CA ALA A 592 6.64 -1.37 -33.87
C ALA A 592 7.59 -1.50 -35.07
N VAL A 593 8.45 -0.52 -35.26
CA VAL A 593 9.43 -0.54 -36.35
C VAL A 593 10.56 -1.48 -35.96
N VAL A 594 10.72 -2.58 -36.68
CA VAL A 594 11.92 -3.42 -36.59
C VAL A 594 12.93 -2.86 -37.57
N ASP A 595 13.88 -2.08 -37.09
CA ASP A 595 14.96 -1.54 -37.93
C ASP A 595 16.28 -2.26 -37.67
N LYS A 596 17.09 -2.36 -38.74
CA LYS A 596 18.46 -2.86 -38.71
C LYS A 596 19.41 -1.69 -38.67
N ALA A 597 19.60 -1.14 -37.49
CA ALA A 597 20.48 -0.01 -37.32
C ALA A 597 21.98 -0.41 -37.46
N ARG A 598 22.74 0.32 -38.29
CA ARG A 598 24.14 -0.02 -38.64
C ARG A 598 25.13 0.99 -38.08
N ALA A 599 26.13 0.51 -37.34
CA ALA A 599 27.30 1.29 -36.96
C ALA A 599 28.57 0.73 -37.63
N ARG A 600 29.27 1.56 -38.41
CA ARG A 600 30.60 1.21 -38.91
C ARG A 600 31.63 1.43 -37.81
N ILE A 601 32.24 0.38 -37.33
CA ILE A 601 33.22 0.43 -36.25
C ILE A 601 34.64 0.18 -36.80
N GLN A 602 35.63 0.70 -36.09
CA GLN A 602 37.01 0.42 -36.37
C GLN A 602 37.72 -0.10 -35.12
N GLY A 603 38.21 -1.32 -35.18
CA GLY A 603 38.91 -1.89 -34.04
C GLY A 603 39.55 -3.23 -34.39
N VAL A 604 40.54 -3.60 -33.58
CA VAL A 604 41.24 -4.90 -33.68
C VAL A 604 41.38 -5.49 -32.28
N GLY A 605 40.85 -6.67 -32.08
CA GLY A 605 40.92 -7.38 -30.80
C GLY A 605 40.81 -8.89 -30.96
N GLU A 606 41.13 -9.62 -29.93
CA GLU A 606 40.89 -11.07 -29.82
C GLU A 606 39.43 -11.35 -29.49
N ASN A 607 38.84 -10.44 -28.74
CA ASN A 607 37.42 -10.41 -28.37
C ASN A 607 36.88 -8.99 -28.45
N MET A 608 35.58 -8.87 -28.40
CA MET A 608 34.87 -7.58 -28.31
C MET A 608 33.61 -7.72 -27.46
N GLY A 609 33.42 -6.77 -26.56
CA GLY A 609 32.15 -6.48 -25.91
C GLY A 609 31.52 -5.21 -26.52
N ILE A 610 30.25 -5.01 -26.31
CA ILE A 610 29.51 -3.84 -26.79
C ILE A 610 28.80 -3.21 -25.63
N LEU A 611 28.99 -1.90 -25.42
CA LEU A 611 28.16 -1.09 -24.54
C LEU A 611 27.24 -0.24 -25.41
N ILE A 612 25.95 -0.38 -25.22
CA ILE A 612 24.90 0.43 -25.86
C ILE A 612 24.34 1.35 -24.78
N LYS A 613 24.27 2.64 -25.07
CA LYS A 613 23.80 3.65 -24.12
C LYS A 613 22.78 4.58 -24.77
N ASN A 614 21.74 4.90 -24.03
CA ASN A 614 20.80 5.99 -24.32
C ASN A 614 20.72 6.92 -23.10
N THR A 615 20.76 8.22 -23.32
CA THR A 615 20.67 9.26 -22.27
C THR A 615 19.65 10.33 -22.61
N SER A 616 18.75 10.07 -23.55
CA SER A 616 17.70 11.00 -23.93
C SER A 616 16.63 11.12 -22.83
N ILE A 617 16.03 12.29 -22.72
CA ILE A 617 14.83 12.54 -21.90
C ILE A 617 13.54 12.36 -22.71
N TYR A 618 13.64 12.23 -24.02
CA TYR A 618 12.48 12.21 -24.93
C TYR A 618 12.24 10.85 -25.58
N ASP A 619 13.27 9.98 -25.60
CA ASP A 619 13.16 8.72 -26.31
C ASP A 619 12.27 7.74 -25.57
N LYS A 620 11.37 7.10 -26.31
CA LYS A 620 10.57 5.99 -25.82
C LYS A 620 11.43 4.74 -25.62
N PRO A 621 10.93 3.73 -24.89
CA PRO A 621 11.63 2.47 -24.70
C PRO A 621 12.04 1.81 -26.02
N VAL A 622 13.24 1.24 -26.04
CA VAL A 622 13.78 0.49 -27.16
C VAL A 622 14.02 -0.94 -26.73
N THR A 623 13.59 -1.90 -27.53
CA THR A 623 13.82 -3.31 -27.29
C THR A 623 14.94 -3.81 -28.22
N LEU A 624 16.06 -4.25 -27.64
CA LEU A 624 17.15 -4.90 -28.37
C LEU A 624 16.80 -6.38 -28.59
N GLN A 625 16.64 -6.79 -29.84
CA GLN A 625 16.35 -8.16 -30.23
C GLN A 625 17.59 -8.97 -30.56
N GLY A 626 18.58 -8.33 -31.21
CA GLY A 626 19.79 -9.00 -31.63
C GLY A 626 20.93 -8.05 -32.01
N ALA A 627 22.12 -8.59 -32.08
CA ALA A 627 23.30 -7.90 -32.59
C ALA A 627 24.08 -8.79 -33.55
N VAL A 628 24.29 -8.34 -34.78
CA VAL A 628 25.09 -9.00 -35.77
C VAL A 628 26.41 -8.24 -35.96
N ILE A 629 27.53 -8.95 -35.88
CA ILE A 629 28.86 -8.32 -35.93
C ILE A 629 29.60 -8.82 -37.12
N GLN A 630 30.08 -7.89 -37.96
CA GLN A 630 30.90 -8.18 -39.11
C GLN A 630 32.39 -7.99 -38.78
N TYR A 631 33.17 -9.04 -38.95
CA TYR A 631 34.62 -9.02 -38.71
C TYR A 631 35.39 -9.82 -39.78
N SER A 632 36.67 -9.63 -39.80
CA SER A 632 37.60 -10.44 -40.60
C SER A 632 38.76 -10.90 -39.74
N ASP A 633 39.14 -12.17 -39.87
CA ASP A 633 40.27 -12.72 -39.15
C ASP A 633 41.58 -12.11 -39.66
N ARG A 634 42.48 -11.80 -38.75
CA ARG A 634 43.87 -11.46 -39.04
C ARG A 634 44.74 -12.66 -38.65
N GLY A 635 45.66 -13.05 -39.51
CA GLY A 635 46.56 -14.16 -39.22
C GLY A 635 47.31 -13.98 -37.90
N LEU A 636 47.79 -15.10 -37.35
CA LEU A 636 48.68 -15.09 -36.19
C LEU A 636 49.87 -14.15 -36.47
N LYS A 637 50.14 -13.21 -35.53
CA LYS A 637 51.41 -12.50 -35.55
C LYS A 637 52.51 -13.53 -35.33
N ARG A 638 53.29 -13.79 -36.35
CA ARG A 638 54.59 -14.50 -36.21
C ARG A 638 55.60 -13.62 -35.50
#